data_3b49368bce1b0ec1cf1d1696a50296c1
#
_entry.id   3b49368bce1b0ec1cf1d1696a50296c1
#
_cell.length_a   1.000
_cell.length_b   1.000
_cell.length_c   1.000
_cell.angle_alpha   90.00
_cell.angle_beta   90.00
_cell.angle_gamma   90.00
#
_symmetry.space_group_name_H-M   'P 1'
#
loop_
_entity.id
_entity.type
_entity.pdbx_description
1 polymer ?
#
loop_
_entity_poly.entity_id
_entity_poly.type
_entity_poly.pdbx_seq_one_letter_code
_entity_poly.pdbx_strand_id
1 'polypeptide(L)'
;MSNILWGDLETYCEIPITNGTHAYAEGVEVMLFAWAINDGPVNVWDITAGGGIPHGLYEAIAAPETLLYFHNSHFDRTVLRYAMPRLAPPVERWRDTMVQALAHGLPGSLGELCEVLGIPQDKAKDKEGKALIQLFCKPRPKNSKLRRATSKTHPEEWRRFVAYARLDIEAMREVYKRLPKWNYQGTELALW
;
A
#
# COMPACT_ATOMS: atom_id res chain seq x y z
N MET A 1 -21.38 -5.41 11.21
CA MET A 1 -20.42 -5.70 10.13
C MET A 1 -19.06 -5.20 10.59
N SER A 2 -18.00 -5.97 10.39
CA SER A 2 -16.65 -5.52 10.71
C SER A 2 -16.26 -4.34 9.79
N ASN A 3 -15.58 -3.35 10.33
CA ASN A 3 -15.03 -2.27 9.51
C ASN A 3 -13.87 -2.80 8.64
N ILE A 4 -13.70 -2.21 7.47
CA ILE A 4 -12.57 -2.47 6.59
C ILE A 4 -11.68 -1.23 6.57
N LEU A 5 -10.42 -1.40 6.92
CA LEU A 5 -9.37 -0.44 6.67
C LEU A 5 -8.64 -0.83 5.39
N TRP A 6 -8.78 -0.04 4.34
CA TRP A 6 -7.96 -0.14 3.14
C TRP A 6 -6.66 0.60 3.37
N GLY A 7 -5.55 0.01 3.03
CA GLY A 7 -4.24 0.62 3.24
C GLY A 7 -3.24 0.31 2.13
N ASP A 8 -2.31 1.25 1.95
CA ASP A 8 -1.16 1.13 1.06
C ASP A 8 -0.04 2.03 1.56
N LEU A 9 1.21 1.57 1.43
CA LEU A 9 2.40 2.27 1.93
C LEU A 9 3.34 2.66 0.80
N GLU A 10 3.74 3.93 0.80
CA GLU A 10 4.85 4.38 -0.02
C GLU A 10 6.12 4.51 0.84
N THR A 11 7.17 3.83 0.42
CA THR A 11 8.34 3.65 1.26
C THR A 11 9.63 4.03 0.55
N TYR A 12 10.65 4.42 1.31
CA TYR A 12 12.02 4.61 0.83
C TYR A 12 12.97 3.66 1.55
N CYS A 13 13.88 3.05 0.80
CA CYS A 13 15.00 2.31 1.38
C CYS A 13 16.23 2.38 0.47
N GLU A 14 17.42 2.41 1.06
CA GLU A 14 18.66 2.30 0.31
C GLU A 14 18.97 0.85 -0.10
N ILE A 15 18.41 -0.11 0.63
CA ILE A 15 18.52 -1.54 0.33
C ILE A 15 17.50 -1.88 -0.76
N PRO A 16 17.92 -2.45 -1.90
CA PRO A 16 16.98 -2.87 -2.94
C PRO A 16 16.00 -3.94 -2.43
N ILE A 17 14.73 -3.84 -2.83
CA ILE A 17 13.72 -4.86 -2.49
C ILE A 17 14.05 -6.25 -3.03
N THR A 18 14.89 -6.34 -4.05
CA THR A 18 15.42 -7.60 -4.60
C THR A 18 16.26 -8.40 -3.61
N ASN A 19 16.73 -7.78 -2.53
CA ASN A 19 17.43 -8.46 -1.42
C ASN A 19 16.45 -9.16 -0.47
N GLY A 20 15.15 -9.08 -0.73
CA GLY A 20 14.08 -9.65 0.07
C GLY A 20 13.40 -8.62 0.99
N THR A 21 12.13 -8.86 1.26
CA THR A 21 11.25 -7.93 2.00
C THR A 21 11.80 -7.63 3.41
N HIS A 22 12.32 -8.61 4.12
CA HIS A 22 12.87 -8.41 5.48
C HIS A 22 14.13 -7.55 5.46
N ALA A 23 15.09 -7.83 4.58
CA ALA A 23 16.29 -7.02 4.44
C ALA A 23 15.97 -5.58 4.05
N TYR A 24 14.97 -5.39 3.18
CA TYR A 24 14.45 -4.07 2.84
C TYR A 24 13.85 -3.36 4.06
N ALA A 25 13.03 -4.08 4.84
CA ALA A 25 12.31 -3.53 5.97
C ALA A 25 13.21 -3.09 7.14
N GLU A 26 14.40 -3.66 7.30
CA GLU A 26 15.37 -3.25 8.33
C GLU A 26 15.83 -1.80 8.19
N GLY A 27 15.89 -1.29 6.95
CA GLY A 27 16.31 0.09 6.68
C GLY A 27 15.21 0.98 6.09
N VAL A 28 13.97 0.53 6.11
CA VAL A 28 12.86 1.21 5.47
C VAL A 28 12.40 2.46 6.22
N GLU A 29 12.03 3.48 5.46
CA GLU A 29 11.28 4.64 5.92
C GLU A 29 9.91 4.65 5.25
N VAL A 30 8.83 4.71 6.02
CA VAL A 30 7.49 4.93 5.50
C VAL A 30 7.29 6.41 5.26
N MET A 31 7.03 6.79 4.02
CA MET A 31 6.85 8.19 3.62
C MET A 31 5.38 8.60 3.58
N LEU A 32 4.55 7.77 2.95
CA LEU A 32 3.12 8.00 2.84
C LEU A 32 2.37 6.75 3.32
N PHE A 33 1.25 6.98 4.00
CA PHE A 33 0.27 5.94 4.28
C PHE A 33 -1.08 6.39 3.70
N ALA A 34 -1.46 5.81 2.57
CA ALA A 34 -2.78 5.98 2.00
C ALA A 34 -3.76 5.05 2.72
N TRP A 35 -4.94 5.56 3.09
CA TRP A 35 -5.91 4.76 3.82
C TRP A 35 -7.35 5.25 3.62
N ALA A 36 -8.28 4.33 3.84
CA ALA A 36 -9.71 4.64 3.86
C ALA A 36 -10.47 3.63 4.72
N ILE A 37 -11.57 4.06 5.30
CA ILE A 37 -12.46 3.21 6.08
C ILE A 37 -13.71 2.91 5.26
N ASN A 38 -14.00 1.63 5.05
CA ASN A 38 -15.14 1.15 4.24
C ASN A 38 -15.18 1.86 2.87
N ASP A 39 -16.29 2.45 2.50
CA ASP A 39 -16.47 3.23 1.28
C ASP A 39 -16.23 4.74 1.49
N GLY A 40 -15.67 5.13 2.64
CA GLY A 40 -15.36 6.52 2.97
C GLY A 40 -14.25 7.13 2.08
N PRO A 41 -13.94 8.41 2.27
CA PRO A 41 -12.93 9.11 1.49
C PRO A 41 -11.54 8.49 1.69
N VAL A 42 -10.74 8.52 0.63
CA VAL A 42 -9.33 8.14 0.71
C VAL A 42 -8.52 9.30 1.29
N ASN A 43 -7.77 9.03 2.32
CA ASN A 43 -6.86 9.94 2.98
C ASN A 43 -5.41 9.50 2.72
N VAL A 44 -4.48 10.44 2.74
CA VAL A 44 -3.04 10.14 2.72
C VAL A 44 -2.39 10.87 3.88
N TRP A 45 -1.72 10.12 4.72
CA TRP A 45 -0.88 10.67 5.76
C TRP A 45 0.55 10.81 5.23
N ASP A 46 0.98 12.06 5.06
CA ASP A 46 2.38 12.38 4.74
C ASP A 46 3.19 12.40 6.05
N ILE A 47 3.86 11.30 6.32
CA ILE A 47 4.66 11.12 7.53
C ILE A 47 5.89 12.05 7.51
N THR A 48 6.39 12.35 6.31
CA THR A 48 7.56 13.22 6.12
C THR A 48 7.29 14.69 6.45
N ALA A 49 6.04 15.10 6.43
CA ALA A 49 5.61 16.44 6.82
C ALA A 49 5.62 16.66 8.34
N GLY A 50 5.77 15.59 9.11
CA GLY A 50 5.65 15.63 10.57
C GLY A 50 4.19 15.53 11.02
N GLY A 51 3.99 15.62 12.33
CA GLY A 51 2.67 15.42 12.93
C GLY A 51 2.47 14.00 13.45
N GLY A 52 1.37 13.79 14.20
CA GLY A 52 1.01 12.50 14.77
C GLY A 52 0.24 11.63 13.78
N ILE A 53 0.00 10.40 14.21
CA ILE A 53 -0.88 9.46 13.49
C ILE A 53 -2.28 10.07 13.37
N PRO A 54 -2.91 10.10 12.18
CA PRO A 54 -4.28 10.55 12.04
C PRO A 54 -5.23 9.76 12.94
N HIS A 55 -6.08 10.46 13.69
CA HIS A 55 -6.96 9.86 14.70
C HIS A 55 -7.80 8.71 14.14
N GLY A 56 -8.47 8.90 13.00
CA GLY A 56 -9.31 7.86 12.40
C GLY A 56 -8.50 6.62 11.94
N LEU A 57 -7.25 6.80 11.48
CA LEU A 57 -6.37 5.68 11.16
C LEU A 57 -5.98 4.91 12.43
N TYR A 58 -5.60 5.63 13.48
CA TYR A 58 -5.24 5.01 14.76
C TYR A 58 -6.42 4.22 15.36
N GLU A 59 -7.60 4.81 15.40
CA GLU A 59 -8.80 4.13 15.89
C GLU A 59 -9.14 2.87 15.11
N ALA A 60 -9.08 2.93 13.77
CA ALA A 60 -9.35 1.77 12.94
C ALA A 60 -8.34 0.64 13.17
N ILE A 61 -7.04 0.97 13.36
CA ILE A 61 -6.02 -0.03 13.67
C ILE A 61 -6.18 -0.57 15.09
N ALA A 62 -6.56 0.28 16.04
CA ALA A 62 -6.76 -0.13 17.45
C ALA A 62 -8.00 -1.01 17.64
N ALA A 63 -9.04 -0.85 16.81
CA ALA A 63 -10.28 -1.63 16.90
C ALA A 63 -10.06 -3.08 16.46
N PRO A 64 -10.19 -4.08 17.34
CA PRO A 64 -9.82 -5.47 17.04
C PRO A 64 -10.68 -6.12 15.96
N GLU A 65 -11.90 -5.65 15.76
CA GLU A 65 -12.83 -6.13 14.74
C GLU A 65 -12.58 -5.57 13.33
N THR A 66 -11.74 -4.55 13.19
CA THR A 66 -11.41 -3.97 11.89
C THR A 66 -10.48 -4.90 11.11
N LEU A 67 -10.86 -5.24 9.87
CA LEU A 67 -10.03 -6.00 8.96
C LEU A 67 -9.18 -5.04 8.11
N LEU A 68 -7.91 -5.37 7.91
CA LEU A 68 -6.98 -4.58 7.12
C LEU A 68 -6.80 -5.20 5.75
N TYR A 69 -7.24 -4.50 4.71
CA TYR A 69 -7.12 -4.92 3.32
C TYR A 69 -6.01 -4.15 2.62
N PHE A 70 -5.04 -4.88 2.11
CA PHE A 70 -3.91 -4.39 1.35
C PHE A 70 -3.75 -5.20 0.06
N HIS A 71 -2.98 -4.71 -0.89
CA HIS A 71 -2.57 -5.46 -2.07
C HIS A 71 -1.11 -5.84 -1.94
N ASN A 72 -0.78 -7.14 -1.84
CA ASN A 72 0.51 -7.65 -1.41
C ASN A 72 0.82 -7.31 0.08
N SER A 73 -0.14 -7.59 0.94
CA SER A 73 -0.12 -7.28 2.37
C SER A 73 1.12 -7.80 3.12
N HIS A 74 1.79 -8.83 2.60
CA HIS A 74 3.05 -9.32 3.18
C HIS A 74 4.12 -8.23 3.25
N PHE A 75 4.22 -7.41 2.20
CA PHE A 75 5.15 -6.28 2.17
C PHE A 75 4.80 -5.26 3.25
N ASP A 76 3.59 -4.72 3.22
CA ASP A 76 3.16 -3.65 4.13
C ASP A 76 3.18 -4.09 5.60
N ARG A 77 2.72 -5.30 5.87
CA ARG A 77 2.76 -5.88 7.21
C ARG A 77 4.19 -6.01 7.72
N THR A 78 5.12 -6.43 6.88
CA THR A 78 6.53 -6.55 7.25
C THR A 78 7.12 -5.17 7.50
N VAL A 79 6.89 -4.21 6.60
CA VAL A 79 7.34 -2.82 6.74
C VAL A 79 6.82 -2.20 8.05
N LEU A 80 5.51 -2.31 8.32
CA LEU A 80 4.93 -1.76 9.55
C LEU A 80 5.52 -2.39 10.81
N ARG A 81 5.78 -3.68 10.81
CA ARG A 81 6.41 -4.35 11.96
C ARG A 81 7.79 -3.81 12.30
N TYR A 82 8.58 -3.43 11.29
CA TYR A 82 9.91 -2.88 11.49
C TYR A 82 9.91 -1.37 11.75
N ALA A 83 9.21 -0.61 10.92
CA ALA A 83 9.24 0.84 10.97
C ALA A 83 8.22 1.46 11.94
N MET A 84 7.04 0.85 12.08
CA MET A 84 5.91 1.40 12.84
C MET A 84 5.16 0.32 13.63
N PRO A 85 5.80 -0.40 14.57
CA PRO A 85 5.23 -1.58 15.22
C PRO A 85 3.90 -1.32 15.96
N ARG A 86 3.64 -0.08 16.38
CA ARG A 86 2.36 0.32 16.99
C ARG A 86 1.19 0.31 16.00
N LEU A 87 1.48 0.30 14.69
CA LEU A 87 0.48 0.25 13.61
C LEU A 87 0.44 -1.12 12.92
N ALA A 88 1.08 -2.13 13.50
CA ALA A 88 1.13 -3.50 12.96
C ALA A 88 0.24 -4.43 13.80
N PRO A 89 -1.06 -4.53 13.52
CA PRO A 89 -1.94 -5.42 14.24
C PRO A 89 -1.63 -6.91 13.97
N PRO A 90 -2.21 -7.84 14.75
CA PRO A 90 -2.04 -9.27 14.57
C PRO A 90 -2.38 -9.73 13.15
N VAL A 91 -1.69 -10.79 12.68
CA VAL A 91 -1.78 -11.27 11.29
C VAL A 91 -3.20 -11.71 10.90
N GLU A 92 -3.99 -12.16 11.83
CA GLU A 92 -5.36 -12.65 11.63
C GLU A 92 -6.32 -11.57 11.12
N ARG A 93 -5.95 -10.30 11.31
CA ARG A 93 -6.73 -9.15 10.85
C ARG A 93 -6.41 -8.72 9.43
N TRP A 94 -5.32 -9.22 8.86
CA TRP A 94 -4.90 -8.84 7.52
C TRP A 94 -5.62 -9.64 6.44
N ARG A 95 -5.89 -8.97 5.35
CA ARG A 95 -6.46 -9.53 4.13
C ARG A 95 -5.67 -9.03 2.93
N ASP A 96 -5.58 -9.84 1.91
CA ASP A 96 -4.72 -9.56 0.76
C ASP A 96 -5.49 -9.77 -0.55
N THR A 97 -5.73 -8.67 -1.27
CA THR A 97 -6.43 -8.74 -2.55
C THR A 97 -5.58 -9.38 -3.66
N MET A 98 -4.24 -9.29 -3.57
CA MET A 98 -3.35 -10.00 -4.49
C MET A 98 -3.46 -11.51 -4.30
N VAL A 99 -3.40 -11.97 -3.06
CA VAL A 99 -3.49 -13.38 -2.75
C VAL A 99 -4.87 -13.94 -3.14
N GLN A 100 -5.95 -13.19 -2.89
CA GLN A 100 -7.28 -13.55 -3.35
C GLN A 100 -7.34 -13.69 -4.88
N ALA A 101 -6.74 -12.75 -5.62
CA ALA A 101 -6.67 -12.82 -7.08
C ALA A 101 -5.91 -14.06 -7.56
N LEU A 102 -4.72 -14.31 -7.00
CA LEU A 102 -3.89 -15.48 -7.33
C LEU A 102 -4.61 -16.81 -7.05
N ALA A 103 -5.38 -16.90 -5.97
CA ALA A 103 -6.20 -18.09 -5.64
C ALA A 103 -7.28 -18.36 -6.69
N HIS A 104 -7.67 -17.38 -7.49
CA HIS A 104 -8.59 -17.53 -8.61
C HIS A 104 -7.89 -17.59 -9.99
N GLY A 105 -6.56 -17.74 -10.02
CA GLY A 105 -5.80 -17.81 -11.28
C GLY A 105 -5.69 -16.46 -12.00
N LEU A 106 -5.93 -15.36 -11.30
CA LEU A 106 -5.82 -14.00 -11.83
C LEU A 106 -4.42 -13.43 -11.61
N PRO A 107 -4.01 -12.37 -12.33
CA PRO A 107 -2.72 -11.72 -12.12
C PRO A 107 -2.53 -11.19 -10.69
N GLY A 108 -1.27 -11.17 -10.21
CA GLY A 108 -0.93 -10.61 -8.90
C GLY A 108 -0.68 -9.10 -8.89
N SER A 109 -0.45 -8.48 -10.05
CA SER A 109 -0.24 -7.04 -10.16
C SER A 109 -1.55 -6.29 -10.15
N LEU A 110 -1.67 -5.22 -9.34
CA LEU A 110 -2.89 -4.41 -9.25
C LEU A 110 -3.29 -3.82 -10.61
N GLY A 111 -2.30 -3.33 -11.40
CA GLY A 111 -2.55 -2.79 -12.74
C GLY A 111 -3.09 -3.85 -13.71
N GLU A 112 -2.46 -5.04 -13.76
CA GLU A 112 -2.92 -6.14 -14.61
C GLU A 112 -4.30 -6.66 -14.19
N LEU A 113 -4.57 -6.71 -12.88
CA LEU A 113 -5.89 -7.03 -12.35
C LEU A 113 -6.96 -6.06 -12.84
N CYS A 114 -6.66 -4.75 -12.80
CA CYS A 114 -7.57 -3.75 -13.31
C CYS A 114 -7.88 -3.96 -14.79
N GLU A 115 -6.86 -4.27 -15.60
CA GLU A 115 -7.06 -4.57 -17.03
C GLU A 115 -7.95 -5.80 -17.24
N VAL A 116 -7.64 -6.91 -16.57
CA VAL A 116 -8.40 -8.16 -16.70
C VAL A 116 -9.84 -8.03 -16.20
N LEU A 117 -10.06 -7.27 -15.13
CA LEU A 117 -11.38 -7.05 -14.54
C LEU A 117 -12.17 -5.91 -15.21
N GLY A 118 -11.63 -5.30 -16.28
CA GLY A 118 -12.30 -4.24 -17.02
C GLY A 118 -12.48 -2.96 -16.19
N ILE A 119 -11.55 -2.68 -15.27
CA ILE A 119 -11.53 -1.43 -14.50
C ILE A 119 -10.81 -0.38 -15.34
N PRO A 120 -11.47 0.75 -15.66
CA PRO A 120 -10.84 1.81 -16.44
C PRO A 120 -9.56 2.32 -15.78
N GLN A 121 -8.46 2.35 -16.53
CA GLN A 121 -7.18 2.87 -16.07
C GLN A 121 -6.71 4.00 -16.99
N ASP A 122 -6.18 5.04 -16.40
CA ASP A 122 -5.48 6.08 -17.13
C ASP A 122 -4.00 5.67 -17.31
N LYS A 123 -3.66 5.15 -18.49
CA LYS A 123 -2.28 4.72 -18.79
C LYS A 123 -1.24 5.82 -18.65
N ALA A 124 -1.63 7.09 -18.81
CA ALA A 124 -0.72 8.20 -18.59
C ALA A 124 -0.41 8.39 -17.12
N LYS A 125 -1.42 8.27 -16.25
CA LYS A 125 -1.25 8.31 -14.79
C LYS A 125 -0.45 7.11 -14.26
N ASP A 126 -0.66 5.91 -14.81
CA ASP A 126 0.13 4.72 -14.44
C ASP A 126 1.62 4.90 -14.79
N LYS A 127 1.93 5.42 -15.98
CA LYS A 127 3.31 5.72 -16.37
C LYS A 127 3.94 6.80 -15.48
N GLU A 128 3.19 7.83 -15.14
CA GLU A 128 3.61 8.88 -14.20
C GLU A 128 3.87 8.31 -12.81
N GLY A 129 2.97 7.46 -12.29
CA GLY A 129 3.11 6.79 -10.99
C GLY A 129 4.41 6.00 -10.89
N LYS A 130 4.73 5.18 -11.91
CA LYS A 130 6.00 4.45 -11.98
C LYS A 130 7.22 5.36 -11.93
N ALA A 131 7.17 6.52 -12.58
CA ALA A 131 8.24 7.51 -12.55
C ALA A 131 8.38 8.16 -11.16
N LEU A 132 7.27 8.41 -10.47
CA LEU A 132 7.24 8.98 -9.11
C LEU A 132 7.78 7.98 -8.08
N ILE A 133 7.41 6.70 -8.17
CA ILE A 133 7.98 5.63 -7.36
C ILE A 133 9.50 5.56 -7.57
N GLN A 134 9.96 5.59 -8.82
CA GLN A 134 11.39 5.58 -9.12
C GLN A 134 12.12 6.81 -8.55
N LEU A 135 11.45 7.96 -8.50
CA LEU A 135 12.01 9.21 -8.00
C LEU A 135 12.13 9.21 -6.47
N PHE A 136 11.07 8.79 -5.76
CA PHE A 136 10.96 8.97 -4.31
C PHE A 136 11.28 7.71 -3.49
N CYS A 137 10.97 6.52 -4.00
CA CYS A 137 11.09 5.27 -3.25
C CYS A 137 12.49 4.64 -3.32
N LYS A 138 13.36 5.16 -4.19
CA LYS A 138 14.70 4.61 -4.41
C LYS A 138 15.79 5.66 -4.29
N PRO A 139 17.01 5.27 -3.90
CA PRO A 139 18.16 6.17 -3.92
C PRO A 139 18.42 6.66 -5.36
N ARG A 140 18.81 7.92 -5.46
CA ARG A 140 19.22 8.52 -6.74
C ARG A 140 20.51 7.88 -7.25
N PRO A 141 20.77 7.91 -8.55
CA PRO A 141 22.03 7.43 -9.11
C PRO A 141 23.26 8.06 -8.43
N LYS A 142 24.34 7.31 -8.33
CA LYS A 142 25.57 7.73 -7.63
C LYS A 142 26.16 9.05 -8.12
N ASN A 143 25.95 9.39 -9.40
CA ASN A 143 26.39 10.63 -10.04
C ASN A 143 25.42 11.80 -9.83
N SER A 144 24.30 11.60 -9.13
CA SER A 144 23.35 12.66 -8.81
C SER A 144 23.90 13.53 -7.67
N LYS A 145 23.67 14.86 -7.76
CA LYS A 145 24.00 15.80 -6.68
C LYS A 145 23.20 15.54 -5.41
N LEU A 146 22.01 14.98 -5.54
CA LEU A 146 21.13 14.62 -4.43
C LEU A 146 21.08 13.10 -4.30
N ARG A 147 21.30 12.59 -3.11
CA ARG A 147 21.18 11.15 -2.81
C ARG A 147 19.74 10.68 -2.84
N ARG A 148 18.79 11.55 -2.47
CA ARG A 148 17.38 11.28 -2.33
C ARG A 148 16.54 12.48 -2.79
N ALA A 149 15.41 12.21 -3.48
CA ALA A 149 14.35 13.18 -3.71
C ALA A 149 13.41 13.23 -2.49
N THR A 150 12.91 14.40 -2.16
CA THR A 150 11.99 14.62 -1.03
C THR A 150 10.95 15.66 -1.40
N SER A 151 9.92 15.82 -0.56
CA SER A 151 8.92 16.88 -0.69
C SER A 151 9.52 18.29 -0.76
N LYS A 152 10.68 18.49 -0.11
CA LYS A 152 11.39 19.80 -0.12
C LYS A 152 12.17 20.03 -1.40
N THR A 153 12.73 19.00 -2.00
CA THR A 153 13.55 19.12 -3.21
C THR A 153 12.72 19.03 -4.50
N HIS A 154 11.56 18.36 -4.45
CA HIS A 154 10.67 18.12 -5.59
C HIS A 154 9.21 18.29 -5.17
N PRO A 155 8.77 19.52 -4.77
CA PRO A 155 7.45 19.72 -4.16
C PRO A 155 6.28 19.46 -5.12
N GLU A 156 6.45 19.74 -6.42
CA GLU A 156 5.40 19.49 -7.43
C GLU A 156 5.20 18.00 -7.66
N GLU A 157 6.30 17.28 -7.87
CA GLU A 157 6.30 15.82 -8.04
C GLU A 157 5.76 15.13 -6.77
N TRP A 158 6.08 15.68 -5.59
CA TRP A 158 5.58 15.13 -4.32
C TRP A 158 4.06 15.24 -4.22
N ARG A 159 3.48 16.38 -4.61
CA ARG A 159 2.01 16.53 -4.65
C ARG A 159 1.36 15.51 -5.58
N ARG A 160 1.98 15.24 -6.74
CA ARG A 160 1.50 14.21 -7.67
C ARG A 160 1.67 12.80 -7.10
N PHE A 161 2.75 12.54 -6.33
CA PHE A 161 2.98 11.28 -5.66
C PHE A 161 1.93 10.99 -4.58
N VAL A 162 1.57 12.00 -3.78
CA VAL A 162 0.46 11.90 -2.80
C VAL A 162 -0.89 11.63 -3.51
N ALA A 163 -1.12 12.27 -4.66
CA ALA A 163 -2.33 12.01 -5.45
C ALA A 163 -2.34 10.59 -6.04
N TYR A 164 -1.17 10.09 -6.47
CA TYR A 164 -1.01 8.72 -6.98
C TYR A 164 -1.34 7.68 -5.89
N ALA A 165 -0.81 7.81 -4.68
CA ALA A 165 -1.08 6.89 -3.58
C ALA A 165 -2.58 6.75 -3.25
N ARG A 166 -3.40 7.77 -3.53
CA ARG A 166 -4.87 7.68 -3.42
C ARG A 166 -5.48 6.72 -4.43
N LEU A 167 -4.96 6.74 -5.66
CA LEU A 167 -5.50 5.94 -6.77
C LEU A 167 -5.32 4.45 -6.52
N ASP A 168 -4.26 4.03 -5.85
CA ASP A 168 -4.03 2.62 -5.53
C ASP A 168 -5.09 2.08 -4.56
N ILE A 169 -5.53 2.88 -3.59
CA ILE A 169 -6.67 2.52 -2.72
C ILE A 169 -7.99 2.43 -3.52
N GLU A 170 -8.25 3.38 -4.41
CA GLU A 170 -9.45 3.37 -5.25
C GLU A 170 -9.45 2.15 -6.18
N ALA A 171 -8.32 1.86 -6.83
CA ALA A 171 -8.15 0.69 -7.67
C ALA A 171 -8.34 -0.62 -6.89
N MET A 172 -7.74 -0.75 -5.73
CA MET A 172 -7.87 -1.93 -4.86
C MET A 172 -9.32 -2.18 -4.43
N ARG A 173 -10.09 -1.13 -4.10
CA ARG A 173 -11.52 -1.25 -3.80
C ARG A 173 -12.32 -1.76 -4.99
N GLU A 174 -12.07 -1.21 -6.18
CA GLU A 174 -12.74 -1.64 -7.40
C GLU A 174 -12.37 -3.07 -7.79
N VAL A 175 -11.10 -3.46 -7.62
CA VAL A 175 -10.65 -4.85 -7.77
C VAL A 175 -11.41 -5.75 -6.80
N TYR A 176 -11.43 -5.41 -5.51
CA TYR A 176 -12.10 -6.22 -4.49
C TYR A 176 -13.59 -6.44 -4.80
N LYS A 177 -14.31 -5.41 -5.29
CA LYS A 177 -15.73 -5.52 -5.66
C LYS A 177 -15.97 -6.51 -6.82
N ARG A 178 -14.99 -6.67 -7.72
CA ARG A 178 -15.07 -7.52 -8.91
C ARG A 178 -14.39 -8.86 -8.79
N LEU A 179 -13.51 -9.04 -7.79
CA LEU A 179 -12.91 -10.34 -7.51
C LEU A 179 -13.99 -11.36 -7.19
N PRO A 180 -13.83 -12.61 -7.66
CA PRO A 180 -14.68 -13.71 -7.21
C PRO A 180 -14.65 -13.81 -5.68
N LYS A 181 -15.80 -14.17 -5.10
CA LYS A 181 -15.84 -14.47 -3.66
C LYS A 181 -14.95 -15.67 -3.37
N TRP A 182 -14.37 -15.67 -2.17
CA TRP A 182 -13.62 -16.83 -1.70
C TRP A 182 -14.49 -18.09 -1.80
N ASN A 183 -13.96 -19.09 -2.46
CA ASN A 183 -14.56 -20.42 -2.52
C ASN A 183 -14.04 -21.36 -1.42
N TYR A 184 -13.09 -20.92 -0.65
CA TYR A 184 -12.59 -21.62 0.52
C TYR A 184 -13.53 -21.43 1.71
N GLN A 185 -13.77 -22.49 2.45
CA GLN A 185 -14.63 -22.47 3.63
C GLN A 185 -13.93 -23.17 4.81
N GLY A 186 -14.36 -22.82 6.03
CA GLY A 186 -13.89 -23.49 7.22
C GLY A 186 -12.37 -23.37 7.44
N THR A 187 -11.71 -24.53 7.52
CA THR A 187 -10.29 -24.61 7.88
C THR A 187 -9.37 -23.96 6.86
N GLU A 188 -9.67 -24.09 5.56
CA GLU A 188 -8.83 -23.48 4.52
C GLU A 188 -8.85 -21.94 4.60
N LEU A 189 -10.01 -21.35 4.89
CA LEU A 189 -10.12 -19.92 5.07
C LEU A 189 -9.39 -19.42 6.33
N ALA A 190 -9.35 -20.25 7.38
CA ALA A 190 -8.65 -19.93 8.62
C ALA A 190 -7.13 -19.97 8.50
N LEU A 191 -6.59 -20.64 7.47
CA LEU A 191 -5.15 -20.69 7.20
C LEU A 191 -4.61 -19.45 6.46
N TRP A 192 -5.49 -18.57 6.04
CA TRP A 192 -5.15 -17.31 5.39
C TRP A 192 -4.97 -16.18 6.40
#